data_1072be2f9c00898c1d3d1bf6f50f96da
#
_entry.id   1072be2f9c00898c1d3d1bf6f50f96da
#
_cell.length_a   1.000
_cell.length_b   1.000
_cell.length_c   1.000
_cell.angle_alpha   90.00
_cell.angle_beta   90.00
_cell.angle_gamma   90.00
#
_symmetry.space_group_name_H-M   'P 1'
#
loop_
_entity.id
_entity.type
_entity.pdbx_description
1 polymer ?
#
loop_
_entity_poly.entity_id
_entity_poly.type
_entity_poly.pdbx_seq_one_letter_code
_entity_poly.pdbx_strand_id
1 'polypeptide(L)'
;KKIPCFGVLGNLILNFSKILNQKASHEPSGQHVLNDEYYDRIEAIQFTMNHDDGNLISEVEKSDIILVGVSRTSKTPTSIYLANKGFKTSNIPLVNENSLPEKLKQNPHITCVVGLSTEPERLADLRKNRMNSLKETESIDYTNLESIKKEVLQAKKTFQKYKWPLIDVTR
;
A
#
# COMPACT_ATOMS: atom_id res chain seq x y z
N LYS A 1 12.01 44.98 12.97
CA LYS A 1 10.59 44.90 12.53
C LYS A 1 9.93 43.77 13.32
N LYS A 2 8.84 44.05 14.08
CA LYS A 2 8.04 43.00 14.74
C LYS A 2 7.20 42.31 13.70
N ILE A 3 7.43 41.02 13.48
CA ILE A 3 6.61 40.19 12.59
C ILE A 3 5.44 39.65 13.43
N PRO A 4 4.18 39.88 13.02
CA PRO A 4 3.03 39.33 13.75
C PRO A 4 3.02 37.79 13.61
N CYS A 5 2.90 37.12 14.73
CA CYS A 5 2.78 35.66 14.79
C CYS A 5 1.39 35.26 15.27
N PHE A 6 0.73 34.33 14.58
CA PHE A 6 -0.59 33.84 14.94
C PHE A 6 -0.52 32.34 15.27
N GLY A 7 -1.02 31.96 16.44
CA GLY A 7 -1.15 30.57 16.84
C GLY A 7 -2.37 29.91 16.20
N VAL A 8 -2.17 29.08 15.20
CA VAL A 8 -3.27 28.42 14.47
C VAL A 8 -4.00 27.39 15.33
N LEU A 9 -3.27 26.62 16.16
CA LEU A 9 -3.81 25.53 16.95
C LEU A 9 -4.20 25.92 18.40
N GLY A 10 -3.85 27.12 18.87
CA GLY A 10 -4.01 27.50 20.27
C GLY A 10 -5.45 27.36 20.77
N ASN A 11 -6.41 27.95 20.07
CA ASN A 11 -7.83 27.87 20.44
C ASN A 11 -8.38 26.42 20.35
N LEU A 12 -7.91 25.64 19.39
CA LEU A 12 -8.31 24.23 19.23
C LEU A 12 -7.85 23.40 20.44
N ILE A 13 -6.59 23.53 20.83
CA ILE A 13 -6.01 22.85 21.99
C ILE A 13 -6.75 23.23 23.27
N LEU A 14 -7.07 24.51 23.49
CA LEU A 14 -7.82 24.96 24.65
C LEU A 14 -9.24 24.38 24.69
N ASN A 15 -9.91 24.28 23.56
CA ASN A 15 -11.25 23.69 23.48
C ASN A 15 -11.21 22.19 23.77
N PHE A 16 -10.26 21.44 23.21
CA PHE A 16 -10.07 20.02 23.56
C PHE A 16 -9.72 19.81 25.00
N SER A 17 -8.85 20.64 25.58
CA SER A 17 -8.51 20.60 27.01
C SER A 17 -9.76 20.70 27.90
N LYS A 18 -10.70 21.60 27.55
CA LYS A 18 -11.99 21.74 28.26
C LYS A 18 -12.89 20.51 28.07
N ILE A 19 -13.05 20.02 26.83
CA ILE A 19 -13.91 18.86 26.53
C ILE A 19 -13.41 17.60 27.22
N LEU A 20 -12.10 17.37 27.20
CA LEU A 20 -11.46 16.19 27.77
C LEU A 20 -11.21 16.31 29.27
N ASN A 21 -11.48 17.49 29.87
CA ASN A 21 -11.14 17.83 31.26
C ASN A 21 -9.68 17.49 31.61
N GLN A 22 -8.75 17.76 30.66
CA GLN A 22 -7.33 17.50 30.80
C GLN A 22 -6.54 18.76 30.46
N LYS A 23 -5.48 19.02 31.23
CA LYS A 23 -4.60 20.17 30.97
C LYS A 23 -3.69 19.88 29.82
N ALA A 24 -3.64 20.78 28.83
CA ALA A 24 -2.71 20.67 27.71
C ALA A 24 -1.25 20.78 28.20
N SER A 25 -0.38 19.91 27.74
CA SER A 25 1.06 19.92 28.09
C SER A 25 1.81 21.09 27.47
N HIS A 26 1.34 21.60 26.33
CA HIS A 26 2.00 22.62 25.52
C HIS A 26 3.44 22.27 25.10
N GLU A 27 3.80 20.98 25.12
CA GLU A 27 5.11 20.51 24.69
C GLU A 27 5.12 20.32 23.17
N PRO A 28 5.99 21.00 22.43
CA PRO A 28 6.18 20.75 21.01
C PRO A 28 6.64 19.31 20.80
N SER A 29 6.08 18.63 19.80
CA SER A 29 6.44 17.24 19.45
C SER A 29 6.21 16.21 20.56
N GLY A 30 5.43 16.50 21.60
CA GLY A 30 5.13 15.59 22.70
C GLY A 30 4.48 14.27 22.29
N GLN A 31 3.98 14.16 21.05
CA GLN A 31 3.33 12.96 20.54
C GLN A 31 4.32 11.93 19.98
N HIS A 32 5.48 12.37 19.48
CA HIS A 32 6.52 11.51 18.89
C HIS A 32 7.91 12.00 19.27
N VAL A 33 8.71 11.12 19.82
CA VAL A 33 10.14 11.36 19.97
C VAL A 33 10.74 11.31 18.56
N LEU A 34 11.36 12.40 18.11
CA LEU A 34 12.08 12.49 16.84
C LEU A 34 13.43 11.76 16.99
N ASN A 35 13.38 10.44 16.84
CA ASN A 35 14.56 9.58 16.82
C ASN A 35 14.80 9.02 15.41
N ASP A 36 15.88 8.27 15.21
CA ASP A 36 16.24 7.67 13.94
C ASP A 36 15.09 6.75 13.42
N GLU A 37 14.49 5.96 14.31
CA GLU A 37 13.35 5.09 13.99
C GLU A 37 12.13 5.86 13.43
N TYR A 38 11.89 7.07 13.93
CA TYR A 38 10.84 7.94 13.40
C TYR A 38 11.17 8.37 11.96
N TYR A 39 12.41 8.79 11.68
CA TYR A 39 12.81 9.22 10.35
C TYR A 39 12.84 8.05 9.36
N ASP A 40 13.32 6.88 9.75
CA ASP A 40 13.30 5.65 8.94
C ASP A 40 11.86 5.28 8.54
N ARG A 41 10.91 5.40 9.46
CA ARG A 41 9.50 5.16 9.19
C ARG A 41 8.91 6.18 8.21
N ILE A 42 9.23 7.46 8.36
CA ILE A 42 8.79 8.49 7.42
C ILE A 42 9.38 8.24 6.03
N GLU A 43 10.65 7.87 5.93
CA GLU A 43 11.29 7.51 4.67
C GLU A 43 10.62 6.29 4.02
N ALA A 44 10.32 5.24 4.80
CA ALA A 44 9.62 4.06 4.31
C ALA A 44 8.20 4.38 3.79
N ILE A 45 7.45 5.25 4.48
CA ILE A 45 6.13 5.71 4.04
C ILE A 45 6.24 6.47 2.72
N GLN A 46 7.17 7.42 2.63
CA GLN A 46 7.37 8.23 1.43
C GLN A 46 7.81 7.36 0.23
N PHE A 47 8.74 6.43 0.48
CA PHE A 47 9.16 5.45 -0.52
C PHE A 47 7.96 4.65 -1.04
N THR A 48 7.17 4.09 -0.13
CA THR A 48 6.02 3.23 -0.47
C THR A 48 4.94 3.99 -1.24
N MET A 49 4.65 5.24 -0.89
CA MET A 49 3.70 6.08 -1.64
C MET A 49 4.17 6.33 -3.08
N ASN A 50 5.47 6.49 -3.29
CA ASN A 50 6.05 6.70 -4.61
C ASN A 50 6.10 5.42 -5.46
N HIS A 51 6.05 4.25 -4.83
CA HIS A 51 6.15 2.92 -5.48
C HIS A 51 4.83 2.15 -5.44
N ASP A 52 3.70 2.85 -5.33
CA ASP A 52 2.37 2.23 -5.40
C ASP A 52 1.90 2.08 -6.85
N ASP A 53 1.09 1.05 -7.11
CA ASP A 53 0.51 0.70 -8.41
C ASP A 53 1.52 0.63 -9.59
N GLY A 54 2.73 0.17 -9.32
CA GLY A 54 3.76 -0.01 -10.32
C GLY A 54 4.49 1.27 -10.73
N ASN A 55 4.36 2.34 -9.98
CA ASN A 55 5.19 3.53 -10.15
C ASN A 55 6.65 3.23 -9.79
N LEU A 56 7.58 3.96 -10.41
CA LEU A 56 9.03 3.84 -10.17
C LEU A 56 9.56 2.39 -10.16
N ILE A 57 9.00 1.53 -11.01
CA ILE A 57 9.39 0.11 -11.17
C ILE A 57 10.92 -0.06 -11.37
N SER A 58 11.60 0.94 -11.92
CA SER A 58 13.06 0.93 -12.12
C SER A 58 13.86 0.88 -10.82
N GLU A 59 13.26 1.23 -9.69
CA GLU A 59 13.91 1.31 -8.38
C GLU A 59 13.46 0.21 -7.41
N VAL A 60 12.80 -0.82 -7.94
CA VAL A 60 12.22 -1.92 -7.15
C VAL A 60 13.24 -2.64 -6.26
N GLU A 61 14.52 -2.63 -6.63
CA GLU A 61 15.62 -3.19 -5.83
C GLU A 61 15.91 -2.45 -4.52
N LYS A 62 15.39 -1.22 -4.36
CA LYS A 62 15.51 -0.45 -3.13
C LYS A 62 14.45 -0.80 -2.09
N SER A 63 13.50 -1.68 -2.46
CA SER A 63 12.43 -2.14 -1.55
C SER A 63 12.94 -3.19 -0.59
N ASP A 64 12.47 -3.15 0.65
CA ASP A 64 12.62 -4.26 1.60
C ASP A 64 11.63 -5.37 1.29
N ILE A 65 10.41 -5.00 0.85
CA ILE A 65 9.34 -5.92 0.52
C ILE A 65 8.68 -5.51 -0.80
N ILE A 66 8.40 -6.49 -1.66
CA ILE A 66 7.63 -6.30 -2.89
C ILE A 66 6.34 -7.10 -2.80
N LEU A 67 5.20 -6.43 -2.90
CA LEU A 67 3.89 -7.06 -2.97
C LEU A 67 3.45 -7.19 -4.43
N VAL A 68 3.16 -8.41 -4.86
CA VAL A 68 2.71 -8.69 -6.24
C VAL A 68 1.33 -9.34 -6.18
N GLY A 69 0.41 -8.90 -7.03
CA GLY A 69 -0.93 -9.52 -7.08
C GLY A 69 -1.86 -8.83 -8.06
N VAL A 70 -2.95 -9.51 -8.40
CA VAL A 70 -4.01 -8.95 -9.26
C VAL A 70 -4.68 -7.75 -8.59
N SER A 71 -5.44 -6.97 -9.36
CA SER A 71 -6.16 -5.82 -8.81
C SER A 71 -7.12 -6.24 -7.68
N ARG A 72 -7.19 -5.46 -6.61
CA ARG A 72 -8.05 -5.66 -5.41
C ARG A 72 -7.67 -6.79 -4.48
N THR A 73 -6.41 -7.19 -4.44
CA THR A 73 -5.86 -8.11 -3.43
C THR A 73 -5.23 -7.40 -2.23
N SER A 74 -5.73 -6.23 -1.85
CA SER A 74 -5.29 -5.46 -0.67
C SER A 74 -3.80 -5.07 -0.66
N LYS A 75 -3.13 -4.99 -1.83
CA LYS A 75 -1.71 -4.60 -1.91
C LYS A 75 -1.44 -3.24 -1.29
N THR A 76 -2.12 -2.19 -1.76
CA THR A 76 -1.93 -0.80 -1.27
C THR A 76 -2.13 -0.66 0.25
N PRO A 77 -3.25 -1.12 0.88
CA PRO A 77 -3.37 -1.02 2.32
C PRO A 77 -2.30 -1.83 3.08
N THR A 78 -1.89 -2.97 2.55
CA THR A 78 -0.82 -3.79 3.14
C THR A 78 0.54 -3.09 3.03
N SER A 79 0.86 -2.49 1.89
CA SER A 79 2.12 -1.75 1.70
C SER A 79 2.21 -0.56 2.65
N ILE A 80 1.13 0.20 2.82
CA ILE A 80 1.08 1.32 3.78
C ILE A 80 1.23 0.83 5.22
N TYR A 81 0.60 -0.31 5.57
CA TYR A 81 0.78 -0.88 6.90
C TYR A 81 2.24 -1.27 7.18
N LEU A 82 2.90 -1.93 6.22
CA LEU A 82 4.31 -2.32 6.32
C LEU A 82 5.22 -1.09 6.39
N ALA A 83 4.94 -0.04 5.62
CA ALA A 83 5.67 1.21 5.66
C ALA A 83 5.58 1.89 7.04
N ASN A 84 4.42 1.84 7.70
CA ASN A 84 4.26 2.29 9.08
C ASN A 84 5.07 1.47 10.10
N LYS A 85 5.55 0.29 9.72
CA LYS A 85 6.50 -0.53 10.49
C LYS A 85 7.96 -0.31 10.08
N GLY A 86 8.23 0.65 9.17
CA GLY A 86 9.56 1.01 8.72
C GLY A 86 10.06 0.26 7.48
N PHE A 87 9.21 -0.58 6.84
CA PHE A 87 9.62 -1.35 5.65
C PHE A 87 9.30 -0.58 4.35
N LYS A 88 10.30 -0.30 3.55
CA LYS A 88 10.14 0.23 2.19
C LYS A 88 9.45 -0.82 1.32
N THR A 89 8.22 -0.56 0.93
CA THR A 89 7.38 -1.56 0.24
C THR A 89 6.98 -1.08 -1.14
N SER A 90 7.24 -1.87 -2.18
CA SER A 90 6.72 -1.65 -3.53
C SER A 90 5.48 -2.49 -3.79
N ASN A 91 4.52 -1.93 -4.51
CA ASN A 91 3.28 -2.58 -4.90
C ASN A 91 3.23 -2.73 -6.42
N ILE A 92 3.27 -3.98 -6.91
CA ILE A 92 3.27 -4.30 -8.33
C ILE A 92 1.96 -4.98 -8.72
N PRO A 93 1.11 -4.32 -9.54
CA PRO A 93 -0.08 -4.95 -10.08
C PRO A 93 0.30 -6.00 -11.12
N LEU A 94 -0.17 -7.23 -10.97
CA LEU A 94 0.07 -8.33 -11.88
C LEU A 94 -1.12 -8.48 -12.83
N VAL A 95 -1.03 -7.90 -14.01
CA VAL A 95 -2.00 -8.09 -15.10
C VAL A 95 -1.63 -9.34 -15.91
N ASN A 96 -0.35 -9.48 -16.22
CA ASN A 96 0.26 -10.63 -16.86
C ASN A 96 1.75 -10.67 -16.51
N GLU A 97 2.47 -11.71 -16.93
CA GLU A 97 3.90 -11.83 -16.62
C GLU A 97 4.75 -10.68 -17.20
N ASN A 98 4.32 -10.07 -18.30
CA ASN A 98 5.03 -8.95 -18.91
C ASN A 98 4.95 -7.67 -18.07
N SER A 99 3.96 -7.56 -17.16
CA SER A 99 3.85 -6.43 -16.25
C SER A 99 4.89 -6.43 -15.11
N LEU A 100 5.63 -7.54 -14.94
CA LEU A 100 6.72 -7.62 -13.97
C LEU A 100 7.96 -6.87 -14.48
N PRO A 101 8.65 -6.13 -13.59
CA PRO A 101 9.92 -5.49 -13.92
C PRO A 101 10.96 -6.51 -14.43
N GLU A 102 11.72 -6.15 -15.44
CA GLU A 102 12.78 -7.03 -15.96
C GLU A 102 13.81 -7.41 -14.89
N LYS A 103 14.18 -6.48 -14.01
CA LYS A 103 15.07 -6.74 -12.88
C LYS A 103 14.53 -7.86 -11.97
N LEU A 104 13.22 -7.88 -11.73
CA LEU A 104 12.58 -8.90 -10.91
C LEU A 104 12.47 -10.26 -11.61
N LYS A 105 12.31 -10.26 -12.94
CA LYS A 105 12.35 -11.49 -13.76
C LYS A 105 13.73 -12.11 -13.78
N GLN A 106 14.78 -11.28 -13.90
CA GLN A 106 16.18 -11.73 -13.93
C GLN A 106 16.68 -12.18 -12.56
N ASN A 107 16.26 -11.49 -11.48
CA ASN A 107 16.57 -11.84 -10.10
C ASN A 107 15.30 -11.88 -9.24
N PRO A 108 14.55 -12.99 -9.26
CA PRO A 108 13.26 -13.11 -8.57
C PRO A 108 13.33 -13.00 -7.04
N HIS A 109 14.52 -13.09 -6.48
CA HIS A 109 14.77 -13.02 -5.04
C HIS A 109 15.71 -11.85 -4.68
N ILE A 110 15.65 -10.76 -5.45
CA ILE A 110 16.44 -9.56 -5.20
C ILE A 110 16.14 -8.96 -3.81
N THR A 111 14.93 -9.16 -3.34
CA THR A 111 14.45 -8.82 -2.00
C THR A 111 13.31 -9.76 -1.61
N CYS A 112 12.63 -9.51 -0.49
CA CYS A 112 11.46 -10.28 -0.07
C CYS A 112 10.26 -9.98 -0.99
N VAL A 113 9.91 -10.92 -1.87
CA VAL A 113 8.76 -10.82 -2.78
C VAL A 113 7.63 -11.71 -2.28
N VAL A 114 6.42 -11.15 -2.18
CA VAL A 114 5.23 -11.85 -1.68
C VAL A 114 4.08 -11.71 -2.67
N GLY A 115 3.53 -12.85 -3.10
CA GLY A 115 2.31 -12.90 -3.90
C GLY A 115 1.06 -12.78 -3.01
N LEU A 116 0.15 -11.89 -3.37
CA LEU A 116 -1.17 -11.78 -2.73
C LEU A 116 -2.24 -12.33 -3.66
N SER A 117 -3.09 -13.21 -3.13
CA SER A 117 -4.22 -13.78 -3.85
C SER A 117 -5.48 -13.77 -2.99
N THR A 118 -6.62 -13.81 -3.64
CA THR A 118 -7.94 -13.98 -3.00
C THR A 118 -8.83 -14.87 -3.86
N GLU A 119 -9.92 -15.35 -3.31
CA GLU A 119 -10.92 -16.13 -4.07
C GLU A 119 -11.53 -15.30 -5.19
N PRO A 120 -11.72 -15.87 -6.39
CA PRO A 120 -12.26 -15.16 -7.55
C PRO A 120 -13.64 -14.54 -7.31
N GLU A 121 -14.52 -15.23 -6.59
CA GLU A 121 -15.84 -14.78 -6.23
C GLU A 121 -15.79 -13.51 -5.36
N ARG A 122 -14.95 -13.52 -4.32
CA ARG A 122 -14.71 -12.37 -3.46
C ARG A 122 -14.15 -11.20 -4.27
N LEU A 123 -13.25 -11.48 -5.19
CA LEU A 123 -12.63 -10.47 -6.05
C LEU A 123 -13.65 -9.81 -6.97
N ALA A 124 -14.58 -10.59 -7.54
CA ALA A 124 -15.67 -10.08 -8.36
C ALA A 124 -16.55 -9.10 -7.57
N ASP A 125 -16.91 -9.45 -6.33
CA ASP A 125 -17.72 -8.57 -5.46
C ASP A 125 -16.98 -7.25 -5.13
N LEU A 126 -15.70 -7.33 -4.79
CA LEU A 126 -14.87 -6.15 -4.49
C LEU A 126 -14.75 -5.23 -5.71
N ARG A 127 -14.59 -5.79 -6.91
CA ARG A 127 -14.51 -5.03 -8.16
C ARG A 127 -15.85 -4.38 -8.50
N LYS A 128 -16.97 -5.10 -8.36
CA LYS A 128 -18.33 -4.54 -8.55
C LYS A 128 -18.61 -3.38 -7.61
N ASN A 129 -18.30 -3.54 -6.32
CA ASN A 129 -18.49 -2.49 -5.32
C ASN A 129 -17.65 -1.23 -5.65
N ARG A 130 -16.44 -1.42 -6.16
CA ARG A 130 -15.58 -0.30 -6.59
C ARG A 130 -16.18 0.46 -7.77
N MET A 131 -16.66 -0.26 -8.79
CA MET A 131 -17.31 0.35 -9.95
C MET A 131 -18.54 1.16 -9.56
N ASN A 132 -19.39 0.59 -8.71
CA ASN A 132 -20.58 1.28 -8.21
C ASN A 132 -20.19 2.57 -7.46
N SER A 133 -19.09 2.55 -6.70
CA SER A 133 -18.61 3.72 -5.94
C SER A 133 -18.08 4.83 -6.84
N LEU A 134 -17.45 4.49 -7.95
CA LEU A 134 -16.85 5.45 -8.89
C LEU A 134 -17.83 5.94 -9.96
N LYS A 135 -19.02 5.33 -10.08
CA LYS A 135 -19.99 5.57 -11.16
C LYS A 135 -19.36 5.42 -12.56
N GLU A 136 -18.35 4.57 -12.70
CA GLU A 136 -17.69 4.28 -13.96
C GLU A 136 -18.29 3.07 -14.62
N THR A 137 -18.46 3.14 -15.95
CA THR A 137 -18.80 2.02 -16.83
C THR A 137 -17.50 1.44 -17.39
N GLU A 138 -16.76 0.70 -16.56
CA GLU A 138 -15.60 -0.04 -17.03
C GLU A 138 -15.98 -1.29 -17.83
N SER A 139 -15.01 -1.87 -18.52
CA SER A 139 -15.20 -3.03 -19.39
C SER A 139 -15.88 -4.19 -18.64
N ILE A 140 -16.79 -4.85 -19.29
CA ILE A 140 -17.52 -6.05 -18.80
C ILE A 140 -16.52 -7.10 -18.28
N ASP A 141 -15.32 -7.19 -18.85
CA ASP A 141 -14.28 -8.14 -18.47
C ASP A 141 -13.72 -7.93 -17.05
N TYR A 142 -13.67 -6.69 -16.54
CA TYR A 142 -13.12 -6.39 -15.21
C TYR A 142 -13.89 -7.06 -14.07
N THR A 143 -15.20 -7.24 -14.22
CA THR A 143 -16.08 -7.87 -13.23
C THR A 143 -16.54 -9.27 -13.63
N ASN A 144 -16.12 -9.76 -14.79
CA ASN A 144 -16.48 -11.08 -15.28
C ASN A 144 -15.77 -12.17 -14.48
N LEU A 145 -16.53 -13.07 -13.86
CA LEU A 145 -16.00 -14.11 -12.98
C LEU A 145 -15.03 -15.06 -13.70
N GLU A 146 -15.29 -15.41 -14.96
CA GLU A 146 -14.39 -16.31 -15.71
C GLU A 146 -13.07 -15.63 -16.07
N SER A 147 -13.10 -14.35 -16.41
CA SER A 147 -11.89 -13.55 -16.61
C SER A 147 -11.07 -13.44 -15.33
N ILE A 148 -11.72 -13.18 -14.20
CA ILE A 148 -11.09 -13.10 -12.88
C ILE A 148 -10.47 -14.45 -12.49
N LYS A 149 -11.14 -15.58 -12.71
CA LYS A 149 -10.58 -16.91 -12.47
C LYS A 149 -9.30 -17.16 -13.25
N LYS A 150 -9.27 -16.74 -14.52
CA LYS A 150 -8.08 -16.85 -15.38
C LYS A 150 -6.94 -15.97 -14.85
N GLU A 151 -7.21 -14.72 -14.47
CA GLU A 151 -6.22 -13.81 -13.88
C GLU A 151 -5.60 -14.39 -12.60
N VAL A 152 -6.44 -14.87 -11.66
CA VAL A 152 -5.99 -15.45 -10.40
C VAL A 152 -5.17 -16.71 -10.62
N LEU A 153 -5.62 -17.58 -11.56
CA LEU A 153 -4.88 -18.79 -11.90
C LEU A 153 -3.50 -18.47 -12.50
N GLN A 154 -3.45 -17.48 -13.41
CA GLN A 154 -2.20 -17.05 -14.01
C GLN A 154 -1.25 -16.42 -12.99
N ALA A 155 -1.77 -15.60 -12.08
CA ALA A 155 -1.00 -15.05 -10.99
C ALA A 155 -0.38 -16.15 -10.10
N LYS A 156 -1.17 -17.15 -9.70
CA LYS A 156 -0.69 -18.30 -8.92
C LYS A 156 0.40 -19.08 -9.65
N LYS A 157 0.26 -19.31 -10.97
CA LYS A 157 1.31 -19.92 -11.79
C LYS A 157 2.60 -19.11 -11.80
N THR A 158 2.51 -17.79 -11.90
CA THR A 158 3.65 -16.88 -11.85
C THR A 158 4.36 -16.98 -10.48
N PHE A 159 3.61 -16.97 -9.39
CA PHE A 159 4.20 -17.12 -8.04
C PHE A 159 4.90 -18.45 -7.87
N GLN A 160 4.32 -19.55 -8.36
CA GLN A 160 4.95 -20.88 -8.36
C GLN A 160 6.22 -20.90 -9.21
N LYS A 161 6.20 -20.33 -10.41
CA LYS A 161 7.34 -20.23 -11.32
C LYS A 161 8.55 -19.57 -10.65
N TYR A 162 8.31 -18.45 -9.97
CA TYR A 162 9.35 -17.68 -9.29
C TYR A 162 9.60 -18.11 -7.83
N LYS A 163 8.87 -19.13 -7.34
CA LYS A 163 8.93 -19.61 -5.95
C LYS A 163 8.68 -18.53 -4.91
N TRP A 164 7.80 -17.57 -5.23
CA TRP A 164 7.40 -16.56 -4.27
C TRP A 164 6.35 -17.11 -3.30
N PRO A 165 6.45 -16.80 -2.00
CA PRO A 165 5.42 -17.16 -1.04
C PRO A 165 4.10 -16.49 -1.42
N LEU A 166 3.01 -17.25 -1.27
CA LEU A 166 1.65 -16.81 -1.55
C LEU A 166 0.87 -16.65 -0.25
N ILE A 167 0.27 -15.47 -0.07
CA ILE A 167 -0.64 -15.19 1.04
C ILE A 167 -2.05 -15.04 0.49
N ASP A 168 -2.99 -15.81 1.04
CA ASP A 168 -4.40 -15.67 0.76
C ASP A 168 -5.01 -14.57 1.64
N VAL A 169 -5.63 -13.57 1.00
CA VAL A 169 -6.24 -12.41 1.66
C VAL A 169 -7.77 -12.40 1.52
N THR A 170 -8.37 -13.56 1.38
CA THR A 170 -9.82 -13.73 1.14
C THR A 170 -10.68 -13.25 2.31
N ARG A 171 -10.17 -13.14 3.54
CA ARG A 171 -10.90 -12.77 4.76
C ARG A 171 -11.31 -11.32 4.82
#